data_1c9de35863d4a1d2eb3c7593dd5b0121
#
_entry.id   1c9de35863d4a1d2eb3c7593dd5b0121
#
_cell.length_a   1.000
_cell.length_b   1.000
_cell.length_c   1.000
_cell.angle_alpha   90.00
_cell.angle_beta   90.00
_cell.angle_gamma   90.00
#
_symmetry.space_group_name_H-M   'P 1'
#
loop_
_entity.id
_entity.type
_entity.pdbx_description
1 polymer ?
#
loop_
_entity_poly.entity_id
_entity_poly.type
_entity_poly.pdbx_seq_one_letter_code
_entity_poly.pdbx_strand_id
1 'polypeptide(L)'
;MDACELTQRLQQRLRFSKRIRSAHAAVLIAITDEADPKVLLTRRSAYLNNHAGEVSFPGGKRDPQDTSNIVVALREAYEETALNPFDVQLMGDLPMQKARNGMLGKPIVGLIPHPTEIDRIFFASLQHLLEATPTPYEVRFAQQSLYFPSMRVENEVVWGLTARMLISLFQYGLDYKKDWPFLLNSPSFKRSKFF
;
A
#
# COMPACT_ATOMS: atom_id res chain seq x y z
N MET A 1 -8.06 -1.50 19.20
CA MET A 1 -8.04 -0.06 18.85
C MET A 1 -9.39 0.20 18.22
N ASP A 2 -10.10 1.21 18.65
CA ASP A 2 -11.40 1.54 18.07
C ASP A 2 -11.18 2.14 16.67
N ALA A 3 -12.03 1.81 15.71
CA ALA A 3 -11.93 2.28 14.33
C ALA A 3 -11.95 3.83 14.26
N CYS A 4 -12.76 4.48 15.09
CA CYS A 4 -12.83 5.94 15.18
C CYS A 4 -11.53 6.59 15.65
N GLU A 5 -10.69 5.88 16.40
CA GLU A 5 -9.38 6.38 16.86
C GLU A 5 -8.30 6.30 15.76
N LEU A 6 -8.50 5.46 14.74
CA LEU A 6 -7.46 5.17 13.74
C LEU A 6 -7.08 6.41 12.94
N THR A 7 -8.05 7.12 12.37
CA THR A 7 -7.82 8.34 11.58
C THR A 7 -7.20 9.46 12.41
N GLN A 8 -7.67 9.66 13.65
CA GLN A 8 -7.11 10.65 14.56
C GLN A 8 -5.65 10.37 14.89
N ARG A 9 -5.31 9.10 15.17
CA ARG A 9 -3.91 8.69 15.42
C ARG A 9 -3.03 8.92 14.21
N LEU A 10 -3.51 8.57 13.01
CA LEU A 10 -2.78 8.83 11.78
C LEU A 10 -2.49 10.32 11.59
N GLN A 11 -3.49 11.19 11.79
CA GLN A 11 -3.34 12.65 11.70
C GLN A 11 -2.37 13.21 12.73
N GLN A 12 -2.37 12.65 13.95
CA GLN A 12 -1.47 13.09 15.02
C GLN A 12 -0.02 12.67 14.80
N ARG A 13 0.23 11.53 14.17
CA ARG A 13 1.56 10.93 14.09
C ARG A 13 2.25 11.13 12.76
N LEU A 14 1.51 11.12 11.64
CA LEU A 14 2.10 11.28 10.32
C LEU A 14 2.56 12.72 10.08
N ARG A 15 3.72 12.86 9.50
CA ARG A 15 4.33 14.14 9.07
C ARG A 15 5.06 13.91 7.75
N PHE A 16 5.26 14.99 7.03
CA PHE A 16 6.13 14.94 5.85
C PHE A 16 7.60 14.91 6.26
N SER A 17 8.37 14.12 5.56
CA SER A 17 9.82 14.02 5.75
C SER A 17 10.49 15.36 5.49
N LYS A 18 11.35 15.81 6.41
CA LYS A 18 12.12 17.07 6.25
C LYS A 18 13.06 17.04 5.06
N ARG A 19 13.60 15.87 4.71
CA ARG A 19 14.46 15.67 3.52
C ARG A 19 13.63 15.10 2.38
N ILE A 20 13.42 15.91 1.36
CA ILE A 20 12.74 15.50 0.13
C ILE A 20 13.76 14.75 -0.72
N ARG A 21 13.63 13.43 -0.78
CA ARG A 21 14.34 12.60 -1.77
C ARG A 21 13.35 12.21 -2.85
N SER A 22 13.73 12.44 -4.12
CA SER A 22 12.94 11.97 -5.25
C SER A 22 12.96 10.44 -5.29
N ALA A 23 11.78 9.84 -5.36
CA ALA A 23 11.60 8.42 -5.59
C ALA A 23 11.38 8.15 -7.09
N HIS A 24 11.59 6.90 -7.52
CA HIS A 24 11.31 6.46 -8.89
C HIS A 24 9.81 6.33 -9.16
N ALA A 25 9.05 6.14 -8.09
CA ALA A 25 7.60 6.00 -8.12
C ALA A 25 7.00 6.53 -6.81
N ALA A 26 5.71 6.86 -6.82
CA ALA A 26 4.97 7.15 -5.60
C ALA A 26 3.58 6.53 -5.66
N VAL A 27 3.03 6.23 -4.49
CA VAL A 27 1.67 5.70 -4.34
C VAL A 27 0.90 6.54 -3.33
N LEU A 28 -0.41 6.59 -3.49
CA LEU A 28 -1.32 7.20 -2.52
C LEU A 28 -1.96 6.11 -1.65
N ILE A 29 -1.71 6.17 -0.36
CA ILE A 29 -2.47 5.42 0.65
C ILE A 29 -3.64 6.33 1.05
N ALA A 30 -4.74 6.22 0.31
CA ALA A 30 -5.95 6.98 0.57
C ALA A 30 -6.83 6.24 1.57
N ILE A 31 -7.20 6.92 2.66
CA ILE A 31 -7.99 6.36 3.76
C ILE A 31 -9.27 7.18 3.85
N THR A 32 -10.43 6.51 3.94
CA THR A 32 -11.71 7.20 4.03
C THR A 32 -11.90 7.86 5.40
N ASP A 33 -12.51 9.05 5.41
CA ASP A 33 -12.86 9.78 6.63
C ASP A 33 -14.26 9.37 7.11
N GLU A 34 -14.34 8.19 7.67
CA GLU A 34 -15.59 7.60 8.16
C GLU A 34 -15.35 6.82 9.48
N ALA A 35 -16.44 6.42 10.14
CA ALA A 35 -16.37 5.72 11.44
C ALA A 35 -15.63 4.36 11.36
N ASP A 36 -15.73 3.66 10.23
CA ASP A 36 -14.91 2.48 9.90
C ASP A 36 -14.00 2.83 8.72
N PRO A 37 -12.82 3.42 8.98
CA PRO A 37 -11.96 3.90 7.90
C PRO A 37 -11.51 2.75 7.01
N LYS A 38 -11.55 2.99 5.71
CA LYS A 38 -11.17 2.01 4.69
C LYS A 38 -10.00 2.53 3.86
N VAL A 39 -9.18 1.62 3.40
CA VAL A 39 -8.07 1.90 2.50
C VAL A 39 -8.50 1.65 1.07
N LEU A 40 -8.29 2.62 0.20
CA LEU A 40 -8.53 2.49 -1.24
C LEU A 40 -7.42 1.66 -1.87
N LEU A 41 -7.82 0.60 -2.56
CA LEU A 41 -6.94 -0.30 -3.28
C LEU A 41 -7.44 -0.48 -4.72
N THR A 42 -6.51 -0.76 -5.62
CA THR A 42 -6.79 -1.07 -7.03
C THR A 42 -6.42 -2.52 -7.32
N ARG A 43 -7.13 -3.14 -8.25
CA ARG A 43 -6.76 -4.42 -8.82
C ARG A 43 -6.21 -4.21 -10.22
N ARG A 44 -5.00 -4.65 -10.44
CA ARG A 44 -4.41 -4.62 -11.78
C ARG A 44 -5.17 -5.58 -12.70
N SER A 45 -5.32 -5.17 -13.95
CA SER A 45 -5.99 -6.02 -14.95
C SER A 45 -5.33 -7.39 -15.05
N ALA A 46 -6.14 -8.45 -15.10
CA ALA A 46 -5.67 -9.83 -15.27
C ALA A 46 -5.01 -10.08 -16.64
N TYR A 47 -5.18 -9.18 -17.59
CA TYR A 47 -4.62 -9.29 -18.96
C TYR A 47 -3.23 -8.66 -19.10
N LEU A 48 -2.66 -8.10 -18.04
CA LEU A 48 -1.31 -7.51 -18.08
C LEU A 48 -0.23 -8.60 -17.99
N ASN A 49 0.85 -8.46 -18.76
CA ASN A 49 1.97 -9.42 -18.77
C ASN A 49 2.75 -9.47 -17.46
N ASN A 50 2.67 -8.42 -16.63
CA ASN A 50 3.36 -8.34 -15.34
C ASN A 50 2.38 -7.94 -14.24
N HIS A 51 2.45 -8.67 -13.11
CA HIS A 51 1.65 -8.35 -11.92
C HIS A 51 0.13 -8.39 -12.16
N ALA A 52 -0.34 -9.29 -13.05
CA ALA A 52 -1.74 -9.48 -13.37
C ALA A 52 -2.54 -9.86 -12.12
N GLY A 53 -3.65 -9.15 -11.86
CA GLY A 53 -4.53 -9.41 -10.72
C GLY A 53 -3.96 -9.03 -9.35
N GLU A 54 -2.75 -8.47 -9.27
CA GLU A 54 -2.19 -8.01 -7.98
C GLU A 54 -2.93 -6.79 -7.45
N VAL A 55 -3.08 -6.78 -6.14
CA VAL A 55 -3.66 -5.67 -5.39
C VAL A 55 -2.58 -4.65 -5.06
N SER A 56 -2.84 -3.38 -5.36
CA SER A 56 -1.90 -2.28 -5.09
C SER A 56 -2.62 -1.03 -4.61
N PHE A 57 -1.88 -0.11 -3.99
CA PHE A 57 -2.31 1.26 -3.90
C PHE A 57 -2.29 1.92 -5.28
N PRO A 58 -3.19 2.87 -5.56
CA PRO A 58 -3.06 3.69 -6.76
C PRO A 58 -1.72 4.42 -6.75
N GLY A 59 -1.03 4.37 -7.88
CA GLY A 59 0.29 4.95 -7.97
C GLY A 59 1.12 4.39 -9.11
N GLY A 60 2.20 5.10 -9.44
CA GLY A 60 3.03 4.74 -10.56
C GLY A 60 4.38 5.44 -10.60
N LYS A 61 4.98 5.44 -11.77
CA LYS A 61 6.31 6.00 -11.99
C LYS A 61 6.25 7.52 -12.07
N ARG A 62 7.36 8.11 -11.65
CA ARG A 62 7.57 9.54 -11.82
C ARG A 62 7.75 9.89 -13.30
N ASP A 63 7.01 10.89 -13.76
CA ASP A 63 7.21 11.53 -15.05
C ASP A 63 8.20 12.71 -14.94
N PRO A 64 8.86 13.11 -16.04
CA PRO A 64 9.82 14.23 -16.02
C PRO A 64 9.24 15.55 -15.50
N GLN A 65 7.95 15.78 -15.67
CA GLN A 65 7.21 16.97 -15.23
C GLN A 65 6.77 16.95 -13.77
N ASP A 66 6.86 15.79 -13.11
CA ASP A 66 6.45 15.68 -11.73
C ASP A 66 7.42 16.38 -10.78
N THR A 67 6.98 17.42 -10.12
CA THR A 67 7.80 18.27 -9.25
C THR A 67 8.09 17.65 -7.89
N SER A 68 7.26 16.72 -7.43
CA SER A 68 7.39 16.08 -6.11
C SER A 68 6.81 14.65 -6.10
N ASN A 69 7.13 13.88 -5.04
CA ASN A 69 6.49 12.57 -4.83
C ASN A 69 4.98 12.69 -4.58
N ILE A 70 4.53 13.81 -4.01
CA ILE A 70 3.10 14.09 -3.79
C ILE A 70 2.39 14.24 -5.14
N VAL A 71 2.98 15.01 -6.06
CA VAL A 71 2.41 15.19 -7.40
C VAL A 71 2.29 13.86 -8.13
N VAL A 72 3.33 13.02 -8.09
CA VAL A 72 3.27 11.66 -8.66
C VAL A 72 2.10 10.87 -8.08
N ALA A 73 2.00 10.80 -6.75
CA ALA A 73 0.99 9.99 -6.09
C ALA A 73 -0.44 10.46 -6.39
N LEU A 74 -0.67 11.78 -6.41
CA LEU A 74 -1.99 12.36 -6.69
C LEU A 74 -2.36 12.24 -8.17
N ARG A 75 -1.43 12.47 -9.10
CA ARG A 75 -1.66 12.31 -10.54
C ARG A 75 -2.05 10.86 -10.88
N GLU A 76 -1.24 9.91 -10.43
CA GLU A 76 -1.48 8.49 -10.68
C GLU A 76 -2.80 8.02 -10.05
N ALA A 77 -3.10 8.48 -8.82
CA ALA A 77 -4.38 8.17 -8.17
C ALA A 77 -5.57 8.72 -8.97
N TYR A 78 -5.47 9.93 -9.50
CA TYR A 78 -6.51 10.49 -10.38
C TYR A 78 -6.67 9.67 -11.66
N GLU A 79 -5.57 9.31 -12.33
CA GLU A 79 -5.59 8.54 -13.57
C GLU A 79 -6.16 7.13 -13.39
N GLU A 80 -5.84 6.46 -12.27
CA GLU A 80 -6.28 5.09 -12.02
C GLU A 80 -7.67 4.98 -11.38
N THR A 81 -8.09 5.98 -10.59
CA THR A 81 -9.29 5.89 -9.75
C THR A 81 -10.24 7.08 -9.89
N ALA A 82 -9.94 8.07 -10.74
CA ALA A 82 -10.65 9.32 -10.86
C ALA A 82 -10.78 10.12 -9.53
N LEU A 83 -9.98 9.77 -8.52
CA LEU A 83 -9.97 10.50 -7.25
C LEU A 83 -9.45 11.91 -7.46
N ASN A 84 -10.31 12.91 -7.25
CA ASN A 84 -9.93 14.31 -7.41
C ASN A 84 -8.83 14.68 -6.39
N PRO A 85 -7.65 15.17 -6.82
CA PRO A 85 -6.57 15.55 -5.92
C PRO A 85 -6.95 16.60 -4.87
N PHE A 86 -7.94 17.46 -5.16
CA PHE A 86 -8.43 18.48 -4.22
C PHE A 86 -9.26 17.89 -3.07
N ASP A 87 -9.76 16.66 -3.22
CA ASP A 87 -10.51 15.97 -2.17
C ASP A 87 -9.57 15.19 -1.21
N VAL A 88 -8.26 15.21 -1.46
CA VAL A 88 -7.27 14.50 -0.65
C VAL A 88 -6.68 15.44 0.40
N GLN A 89 -7.03 15.21 1.67
CA GLN A 89 -6.37 15.84 2.80
C GLN A 89 -5.06 15.12 3.13
N LEU A 90 -3.94 15.66 2.69
CA LEU A 90 -2.63 15.05 2.92
C LEU A 90 -2.25 15.02 4.40
N MET A 91 -1.86 13.85 4.92
CA MET A 91 -1.45 13.66 6.31
C MET A 91 0.06 13.57 6.50
N GLY A 92 0.78 13.04 5.53
CA GLY A 92 2.22 12.85 5.62
C GLY A 92 2.75 11.80 4.64
N ASP A 93 3.96 11.37 4.88
CA ASP A 93 4.60 10.34 4.07
C ASP A 93 5.23 9.24 4.95
N LEU A 94 5.46 8.07 4.35
CA LEU A 94 6.12 6.95 4.99
C LEU A 94 7.55 6.76 4.43
N PRO A 95 8.40 5.99 5.11
CA PRO A 95 9.71 5.62 4.59
C PRO A 95 9.60 4.98 3.21
N MET A 96 10.54 5.34 2.32
CA MET A 96 10.63 4.73 0.99
C MET A 96 10.77 3.22 1.08
N GLN A 97 10.08 2.52 0.19
CA GLN A 97 10.16 1.08 0.06
C GLN A 97 10.86 0.71 -1.25
N LYS A 98 11.79 -0.25 -1.15
CA LYS A 98 12.50 -0.75 -2.34
C LYS A 98 11.71 -1.92 -2.94
N ALA A 99 11.33 -1.79 -4.19
CA ALA A 99 10.74 -2.87 -4.96
C ALA A 99 11.81 -3.90 -5.36
N ARG A 100 11.37 -5.10 -5.77
CA ARG A 100 12.26 -6.20 -6.17
C ARG A 100 13.21 -5.82 -7.33
N ASN A 101 12.76 -5.00 -8.26
CA ASN A 101 13.55 -4.49 -9.39
C ASN A 101 14.49 -3.34 -9.02
N GLY A 102 14.63 -3.02 -7.73
CA GLY A 102 15.48 -1.96 -7.23
C GLY A 102 14.84 -0.56 -7.21
N MET A 103 13.66 -0.39 -7.78
CA MET A 103 12.96 0.91 -7.77
C MET A 103 12.56 1.29 -6.35
N LEU A 104 12.69 2.59 -6.05
CA LEU A 104 12.23 3.16 -4.78
C LEU A 104 10.85 3.75 -4.98
N GLY A 105 9.89 3.29 -4.18
CA GLY A 105 8.52 3.81 -4.11
C GLY A 105 8.30 4.62 -2.83
N LYS A 106 7.71 5.80 -2.95
CA LYS A 106 7.36 6.69 -1.83
C LYS A 106 5.87 6.62 -1.53
N PRO A 107 5.46 6.09 -0.36
CA PRO A 107 4.07 6.15 0.04
C PRO A 107 3.72 7.54 0.60
N ILE A 108 2.66 8.12 0.06
CA ILE A 108 2.01 9.35 0.54
C ILE A 108 0.68 8.94 1.18
N VAL A 109 0.36 9.50 2.33
CA VAL A 109 -0.87 9.16 3.07
C VAL A 109 -1.81 10.35 3.09
N GLY A 110 -3.08 10.12 2.79
CA GLY A 110 -4.11 11.15 2.81
C GLY A 110 -5.47 10.61 3.23
N LEU A 111 -6.30 11.48 3.80
CA LEU A 111 -7.73 11.25 4.00
C LEU A 111 -8.51 11.67 2.78
N ILE A 112 -9.57 10.93 2.48
CA ILE A 112 -10.50 11.19 1.41
C ILE A 112 -11.93 11.07 1.91
N PRO A 113 -12.89 11.83 1.35
CA PRO A 113 -14.29 11.54 1.55
C PRO A 113 -14.60 10.14 0.98
N HIS A 114 -15.68 9.52 1.41
CA HIS A 114 -16.09 8.22 0.86
C HIS A 114 -16.39 8.40 -0.65
N PRO A 115 -15.59 7.84 -1.56
CA PRO A 115 -15.81 8.00 -2.98
C PRO A 115 -17.02 7.17 -3.45
N THR A 116 -17.71 7.69 -4.44
CA THR A 116 -18.76 6.97 -5.18
C THR A 116 -18.16 5.77 -5.92
N GLU A 117 -18.98 4.75 -6.16
CA GLU A 117 -18.59 3.50 -6.81
C GLU A 117 -17.84 3.75 -8.12
N ILE A 118 -16.63 3.22 -8.20
CA ILE A 118 -15.79 3.21 -9.40
C ILE A 118 -15.38 1.77 -9.69
N ASP A 119 -15.61 1.32 -10.92
CA ASP A 119 -15.13 0.02 -11.38
C ASP A 119 -13.60 -0.11 -11.23
N ARG A 120 -13.10 -1.24 -10.73
CA ARG A 120 -11.68 -1.58 -10.53
C ARG A 120 -11.03 -1.09 -9.24
N ILE A 121 -11.75 -0.37 -8.39
CA ILE A 121 -11.29 -0.06 -7.04
C ILE A 121 -12.12 -0.84 -6.03
N PHE A 122 -11.53 -1.08 -4.87
CA PHE A 122 -12.24 -1.59 -3.71
C PHE A 122 -11.69 -0.98 -2.44
N PHE A 123 -12.47 -1.08 -1.38
CA PHE A 123 -12.15 -0.52 -0.08
C PHE A 123 -11.98 -1.63 0.93
N ALA A 124 -10.79 -1.69 1.54
CA ALA A 124 -10.48 -2.64 2.59
C ALA A 124 -10.54 -1.97 3.96
N SER A 125 -11.31 -2.52 4.91
CA SER A 125 -11.35 -1.98 6.28
C SER A 125 -9.93 -1.91 6.86
N LEU A 126 -9.54 -0.73 7.33
CA LEU A 126 -8.24 -0.50 7.95
C LEU A 126 -8.09 -1.31 9.24
N GLN A 127 -9.19 -1.43 10.00
CA GLN A 127 -9.26 -2.27 11.20
C GLN A 127 -9.01 -3.74 10.86
N HIS A 128 -9.70 -4.25 9.83
CA HIS A 128 -9.52 -5.63 9.39
C HIS A 128 -8.08 -5.91 8.97
N LEU A 129 -7.48 -5.02 8.18
CA LEU A 129 -6.07 -5.12 7.76
C LEU A 129 -5.11 -5.10 8.95
N LEU A 130 -5.40 -4.27 9.96
CA LEU A 130 -4.61 -4.19 11.18
C LEU A 130 -4.65 -5.49 11.99
N GLU A 131 -5.82 -6.14 12.07
CA GLU A 131 -6.05 -7.36 12.85
C GLU A 131 -5.70 -8.64 12.08
N ALA A 132 -5.68 -8.61 10.74
CA ALA A 132 -5.45 -9.77 9.89
C ALA A 132 -4.16 -10.50 10.27
N THR A 133 -4.25 -11.81 10.48
CA THR A 133 -3.07 -12.67 10.69
C THR A 133 -2.38 -12.93 9.35
N PRO A 134 -1.04 -12.79 9.27
CA PRO A 134 -0.31 -13.11 8.04
C PRO A 134 -0.50 -14.58 7.63
N THR A 135 -0.81 -14.79 6.35
CA THR A 135 -0.94 -16.12 5.75
C THR A 135 0.07 -16.31 4.61
N PRO A 136 0.53 -17.54 4.35
CA PRO A 136 1.44 -17.77 3.24
C PRO A 136 0.73 -17.60 1.90
N TYR A 137 1.37 -16.83 1.00
CA TYR A 137 0.96 -16.68 -0.39
C TYR A 137 2.05 -17.25 -1.30
N GLU A 138 1.69 -18.26 -2.09
CA GLU A 138 2.60 -18.91 -3.02
C GLU A 138 2.75 -18.09 -4.29
N VAL A 139 3.99 -17.76 -4.64
CA VAL A 139 4.34 -17.16 -5.93
C VAL A 139 5.27 -18.10 -6.67
N ARG A 140 4.89 -18.47 -7.87
CA ARG A 140 5.69 -19.37 -8.73
C ARG A 140 6.62 -18.58 -9.62
N PHE A 141 7.91 -18.87 -9.51
CA PHE A 141 8.96 -18.35 -10.38
C PHE A 141 9.66 -19.49 -11.09
N ALA A 142 9.42 -19.61 -12.38
CA ALA A 142 9.93 -20.73 -13.19
C ALA A 142 9.57 -22.09 -12.54
N GLN A 143 10.57 -22.80 -11.98
CA GLN A 143 10.37 -24.11 -11.35
C GLN A 143 10.37 -24.07 -9.81
N GLN A 144 10.34 -22.88 -9.20
CA GLN A 144 10.40 -22.73 -7.75
C GLN A 144 9.17 -22.00 -7.22
N SER A 145 8.62 -22.52 -6.12
CA SER A 145 7.58 -21.85 -5.35
C SER A 145 8.22 -21.08 -4.19
N LEU A 146 7.90 -19.78 -4.11
CA LEU A 146 8.28 -18.92 -3.01
C LEU A 146 7.04 -18.53 -2.22
N TYR A 147 7.13 -18.56 -0.90
CA TYR A 147 6.03 -18.20 -0.01
C TYR A 147 6.31 -16.85 0.63
N PHE A 148 5.37 -15.92 0.47
CA PHE A 148 5.43 -14.58 1.04
C PHE A 148 4.31 -14.41 2.07
N PRO A 149 4.54 -13.62 3.14
CA PRO A 149 3.45 -13.26 4.02
C PRO A 149 2.45 -12.36 3.28
N SER A 150 1.19 -12.62 3.51
CA SER A 150 0.08 -11.88 2.92
C SER A 150 -1.03 -11.61 3.93
N MET A 151 -1.87 -10.64 3.64
CA MET A 151 -3.13 -10.40 4.33
C MET A 151 -4.28 -10.68 3.37
N ARG A 152 -5.30 -11.40 3.86
CA ARG A 152 -6.53 -11.60 3.12
C ARG A 152 -7.54 -10.53 3.49
N VAL A 153 -8.16 -9.93 2.50
CA VAL A 153 -9.23 -8.95 2.65
C VAL A 153 -10.31 -9.31 1.67
N GLU A 154 -11.45 -9.75 2.20
CA GLU A 154 -12.53 -10.30 1.38
C GLU A 154 -12.03 -11.44 0.48
N ASN A 155 -12.14 -11.27 -0.83
CA ASN A 155 -11.65 -12.24 -1.83
C ASN A 155 -10.26 -11.89 -2.39
N GLU A 156 -9.60 -10.87 -1.80
CA GLU A 156 -8.32 -10.34 -2.27
C GLU A 156 -7.15 -10.76 -1.38
N VAL A 157 -5.97 -10.79 -1.98
CA VAL A 157 -4.72 -11.08 -1.29
C VAL A 157 -3.78 -9.89 -1.43
N VAL A 158 -3.46 -9.27 -0.31
CA VAL A 158 -2.49 -8.17 -0.24
C VAL A 158 -1.14 -8.74 0.20
N TRP A 159 -0.15 -8.66 -0.65
CA TRP A 159 1.19 -9.19 -0.42
C TRP A 159 2.29 -8.27 -0.99
N GLY A 160 3.55 -8.65 -0.88
CA GLY A 160 4.68 -7.98 -1.51
C GLY A 160 4.88 -6.54 -1.04
N LEU A 161 5.05 -5.62 -2.00
CA LEU A 161 5.34 -4.22 -1.71
C LEU A 161 4.15 -3.51 -1.05
N THR A 162 2.93 -3.79 -1.50
CA THR A 162 1.69 -3.23 -0.95
C THR A 162 1.53 -3.59 0.53
N ALA A 163 1.71 -4.87 0.87
CA ALA A 163 1.66 -5.32 2.26
C ALA A 163 2.74 -4.64 3.12
N ARG A 164 3.97 -4.51 2.62
CA ARG A 164 5.05 -3.83 3.34
C ARG A 164 4.77 -2.35 3.60
N MET A 165 4.11 -1.67 2.65
CA MET A 165 3.68 -0.29 2.84
C MET A 165 2.58 -0.18 3.90
N LEU A 166 1.63 -1.13 3.96
CA LEU A 166 0.63 -1.23 5.04
C LEU A 166 1.29 -1.45 6.41
N ILE A 167 2.24 -2.37 6.50
CA ILE A 167 3.00 -2.59 7.74
C ILE A 167 3.73 -1.30 8.18
N SER A 168 4.29 -0.57 7.22
CA SER A 168 4.90 0.73 7.49
C SER A 168 3.89 1.76 8.00
N LEU A 169 2.67 1.79 7.44
CA LEU A 169 1.57 2.63 7.92
C LEU A 169 1.21 2.29 9.37
N PHE A 170 1.06 1.01 9.69
CA PHE A 170 0.75 0.57 11.06
C PHE A 170 1.84 0.97 12.05
N GLN A 171 3.10 0.77 11.67
CA GLN A 171 4.23 1.07 12.53
C GLN A 171 4.40 2.57 12.77
N TYR A 172 4.43 3.38 11.72
CA TYR A 172 4.73 4.82 11.84
C TYR A 172 3.49 5.67 12.13
N GLY A 173 2.35 5.29 11.56
CA GLY A 173 1.11 6.02 11.68
C GLY A 173 0.29 5.66 12.92
N LEU A 174 0.30 4.40 13.34
CA LEU A 174 -0.52 3.91 14.45
C LEU A 174 0.29 3.46 15.68
N ASP A 175 1.63 3.47 15.59
CA ASP A 175 2.52 2.90 16.62
C ASP A 175 2.23 1.42 16.93
N TYR A 176 1.82 0.72 15.93
CA TYR A 176 1.46 -0.69 16.03
C TYR A 176 2.48 -1.56 15.30
N LYS A 177 3.22 -2.36 16.06
CA LYS A 177 4.18 -3.30 15.50
C LYS A 177 3.49 -4.63 15.21
N LYS A 178 3.10 -4.82 13.96
CA LYS A 178 2.55 -6.08 13.49
C LYS A 178 3.66 -7.12 13.34
N ASP A 179 3.41 -8.32 13.83
CA ASP A 179 4.29 -9.46 13.52
C ASP A 179 4.13 -9.80 12.04
N TRP A 180 5.19 -9.51 11.29
CA TRP A 180 5.23 -9.71 9.84
C TRP A 180 6.47 -10.50 9.48
N PRO A 181 6.36 -11.83 9.37
CA PRO A 181 7.49 -12.65 8.98
C PRO A 181 7.93 -12.27 7.56
N PHE A 182 9.18 -11.91 7.41
CA PHE A 182 9.71 -11.45 6.11
C PHE A 182 9.58 -12.52 5.03
N LEU A 183 9.77 -13.78 5.45
CA LEU A 183 9.52 -14.99 4.67
C LEU A 183 8.96 -16.05 5.62
N LEU A 184 7.85 -16.67 5.23
CA LEU A 184 7.30 -17.77 6.01
C LEU A 184 8.22 -19.00 5.88
N ASN A 185 8.59 -19.57 7.00
CA ASN A 185 9.35 -20.83 7.06
C ASN A 185 8.45 -21.95 6.54
N SER A 186 8.52 -22.24 5.25
CA SER A 186 8.03 -23.49 4.70
C SER A 186 9.10 -24.59 4.92
N PRO A 187 8.74 -25.83 5.19
CA PRO A 187 9.70 -26.95 5.32
C PRO A 187 10.59 -27.14 4.09
N SER A 188 10.19 -26.62 2.94
CA SER A 188 10.93 -26.63 1.67
C SER A 188 11.69 -25.33 1.37
N PHE A 189 11.65 -24.33 2.24
CA PHE A 189 12.22 -23.02 1.98
C PHE A 189 13.68 -22.93 2.43
N LYS A 190 14.61 -23.18 1.53
CA LYS A 190 16.00 -22.74 1.70
C LYS A 190 16.06 -21.24 1.47
N ARG A 191 16.62 -20.47 2.44
CA ARG A 191 16.88 -19.02 2.32
C ARG A 191 17.51 -18.73 0.97
N SER A 192 16.74 -18.28 -0.02
CA SER A 192 17.30 -17.79 -1.26
C SER A 192 17.87 -16.38 -1.00
N LYS A 193 19.12 -16.19 -1.42
CA LYS A 193 19.87 -14.91 -1.34
C LYS A 193 19.26 -13.85 -2.28
N PHE A 194 18.01 -13.43 -2.02
CA PHE A 194 17.38 -12.39 -2.80
C PHE A 194 17.00 -11.21 -1.88
N PHE A 195 18.01 -10.46 -1.53
CA PHE A 195 17.92 -9.12 -1.00
C PHE A 195 18.88 -8.21 -1.76
#